data_5a2699d04d913d7f4c6bfb85692fac0d
#
_entry.id   5a2699d04d913d7f4c6bfb85692fac0d
#
_cell.length_a   1.000
_cell.length_b   1.000
_cell.length_c   1.000
_cell.angle_alpha   90.00
_cell.angle_beta   90.00
_cell.angle_gamma   90.00
#
_symmetry.space_group_name_H-M   'P 1'
#
loop_
_entity.id
_entity.type
_entity.pdbx_description
1 polymer ?
#
loop_
_entity_poly.entity_id
_entity_poly.type
_entity_poly.pdbx_seq_one_letter_code
_entity_poly.pdbx_strand_id
1 'polypeptide(L)'
;MMWDDFGVALRSVVMDFPPRTFLVISEQEHPELFVQFAGLDERSNSDKIIAELASRKNGDIFTPEQVSLLERWGFEELPEKYVRLWHRYLPWPTPSTVVADTVNACILRLRDIGGIPDPSRLQYRAWRDGEFPTPDAWWELDPGERSVSFPSLGIMQDPSDPSTW
;
A
#
# COMPACT_ATOMS: atom_id res chain seq x y z
N MET A 1 13.47 6.82 13.72
CA MET A 1 13.56 5.91 12.56
C MET A 1 13.94 6.72 11.33
N MET A 2 14.87 6.21 10.57
CA MET A 2 15.27 6.82 9.30
C MET A 2 14.45 6.23 8.15
N TRP A 3 14.40 6.94 7.00
CA TRP A 3 13.72 6.43 5.82
C TRP A 3 14.28 5.11 5.29
N ASP A 4 15.59 4.90 5.44
CA ASP A 4 16.22 3.64 5.02
C ASP A 4 15.73 2.46 5.89
N ASP A 5 15.59 2.67 7.20
CA ASP A 5 15.05 1.64 8.10
C ASP A 5 13.60 1.32 7.79
N PHE A 6 12.80 2.35 7.54
CA PHE A 6 11.42 2.19 7.10
C PHE A 6 11.33 1.42 5.77
N GLY A 7 12.20 1.76 4.81
CA GLY A 7 12.27 1.06 3.53
C GLY A 7 12.59 -0.43 3.67
N VAL A 8 13.53 -0.78 4.54
CA VAL A 8 13.86 -2.19 4.84
C VAL A 8 12.65 -2.90 5.46
N ALA A 9 11.99 -2.27 6.43
CA ALA A 9 10.82 -2.84 7.08
C ALA A 9 9.65 -3.05 6.10
N LEU A 10 9.38 -2.06 5.24
CA LEU A 10 8.31 -2.14 4.25
C LEU A 10 8.60 -3.22 3.21
N ARG A 11 9.84 -3.38 2.75
CA ARG A 11 10.21 -4.48 1.85
C ARG A 11 9.90 -5.84 2.48
N SER A 12 10.22 -6.03 3.74
CA SER A 12 9.92 -7.27 4.45
C SER A 12 8.42 -7.55 4.50
N VAL A 13 7.61 -6.54 4.77
CA VAL A 13 6.15 -6.67 4.79
C VAL A 13 5.61 -7.03 3.40
N VAL A 14 6.09 -6.37 2.35
CA VAL A 14 5.62 -6.62 0.97
C VAL A 14 6.02 -8.01 0.47
N MET A 15 7.21 -8.50 0.84
CA MET A 15 7.69 -9.84 0.46
C MET A 15 6.75 -10.96 0.93
N ASP A 16 6.16 -10.81 2.11
CA ASP A 16 5.29 -11.81 2.74
C ASP A 16 3.84 -11.32 2.86
N PHE A 17 3.40 -10.43 1.97
CA PHE A 17 2.10 -9.79 2.08
C PHE A 17 0.95 -10.80 1.98
N PRO A 18 0.06 -10.87 2.98
CA PRO A 18 -1.00 -11.87 3.02
C PRO A 18 -2.09 -11.60 1.96
N PRO A 19 -2.78 -12.65 1.48
CA PRO A 19 -3.94 -12.46 0.60
C PRO A 19 -5.07 -11.75 1.34
N ARG A 20 -5.95 -11.10 0.60
CA ARG A 20 -7.14 -10.38 1.08
C ARG A 20 -6.87 -9.33 2.16
N THR A 21 -5.61 -8.94 2.31
CA THR A 21 -5.16 -7.98 3.30
C THR A 21 -4.95 -6.61 2.65
N PHE A 22 -5.33 -5.57 3.37
CA PHE A 22 -5.16 -4.18 2.97
C PHE A 22 -4.25 -3.49 3.98
N LEU A 23 -3.31 -2.72 3.47
CA LEU A 23 -2.41 -1.90 4.27
C LEU A 23 -2.40 -0.50 3.69
N VAL A 24 -2.83 0.48 4.46
CA VAL A 24 -2.77 1.90 4.10
C VAL A 24 -1.78 2.60 5.02
N ILE A 25 -0.75 3.19 4.46
CA ILE A 25 0.24 3.99 5.18
C ILE A 25 0.02 5.44 4.78
N SER A 26 -0.23 6.31 5.75
CA SER A 26 -0.54 7.71 5.51
C SER A 26 0.20 8.64 6.47
N GLU A 27 0.25 9.90 6.11
CA GLU A 27 0.67 10.96 7.04
C GLU A 27 -0.43 11.20 8.09
N GLN A 28 -0.03 11.40 9.36
CA GLN A 28 -0.96 11.47 10.50
C GLN A 28 -1.95 12.63 10.42
N GLU A 29 -1.50 13.80 9.99
CA GLU A 29 -2.34 15.01 9.88
C GLU A 29 -2.98 15.17 8.50
N HIS A 30 -2.45 14.46 7.49
CA HIS A 30 -2.89 14.54 6.10
C HIS A 30 -3.11 13.12 5.53
N PRO A 31 -4.17 12.43 5.94
CA PRO A 31 -4.41 11.03 5.56
C PRO A 31 -4.66 10.83 4.06
N GLU A 32 -4.94 11.91 3.32
CA GLU A 32 -5.02 11.89 1.86
C GLU A 32 -3.64 11.72 1.18
N LEU A 33 -2.55 11.93 1.91
CA LEU A 33 -1.19 11.60 1.48
C LEU A 33 -0.88 10.18 1.95
N PHE A 34 -1.06 9.22 1.05
CA PHE A 34 -0.97 7.82 1.39
C PHE A 34 -0.31 6.97 0.30
N VAL A 35 0.14 5.81 0.70
CA VAL A 35 0.45 4.66 -0.14
C VAL A 35 -0.31 3.45 0.41
N GLN A 36 -0.72 2.54 -0.46
CA GLN A 36 -1.48 1.38 -0.01
C GLN A 36 -1.13 0.11 -0.78
N PHE A 37 -1.36 -1.01 -0.12
CA PHE A 37 -1.21 -2.35 -0.68
C PHE A 37 -2.51 -3.12 -0.48
N ALA A 38 -2.94 -3.81 -1.52
CA ALA A 38 -4.07 -4.72 -1.46
C ALA A 38 -3.63 -6.10 -1.90
N GLY A 39 -3.71 -7.07 -1.01
CA GLY A 39 -3.52 -8.48 -1.35
C GLY A 39 -4.79 -9.00 -2.01
N LEU A 40 -4.68 -9.47 -3.24
CA LEU A 40 -5.80 -10.03 -3.98
C LEU A 40 -6.17 -11.41 -3.46
N ASP A 41 -7.41 -11.86 -3.77
CA ASP A 41 -7.85 -13.21 -3.43
C ASP A 41 -6.95 -14.25 -4.10
N GLU A 42 -6.62 -15.32 -3.39
CA GLU A 42 -5.82 -16.46 -3.87
C GLU A 42 -6.37 -17.10 -5.15
N ARG A 43 -7.65 -16.90 -5.44
CA ARG A 43 -8.34 -17.38 -6.65
C ARG A 43 -8.14 -16.48 -7.87
N SER A 44 -7.62 -15.28 -7.69
CA SER A 44 -7.31 -14.39 -8.80
C SER A 44 -5.99 -14.82 -9.47
N ASN A 45 -5.98 -14.75 -10.78
CA ASN A 45 -5.13 -15.61 -11.61
C ASN A 45 -3.66 -15.25 -11.76
N SER A 46 -3.09 -14.15 -11.33
CA SER A 46 -1.66 -13.91 -11.62
C SER A 46 -0.98 -12.87 -10.74
N ASP A 47 -1.62 -11.76 -10.50
CA ASP A 47 -1.05 -10.68 -9.71
C ASP A 47 -1.75 -10.66 -8.35
N LYS A 48 -1.00 -10.90 -7.29
CA LYS A 48 -1.57 -11.09 -5.95
C LYS A 48 -1.53 -9.85 -5.08
N ILE A 49 -0.83 -8.81 -5.48
CA ILE A 49 -0.71 -7.56 -4.75
C ILE A 49 -0.88 -6.40 -5.71
N ILE A 50 -1.69 -5.41 -5.33
CA ILE A 50 -1.73 -4.12 -5.97
C ILE A 50 -1.05 -3.11 -5.05
N ALA A 51 -0.08 -2.37 -5.57
CA ALA A 51 0.51 -1.22 -4.90
C ALA A 51 -0.05 0.06 -5.51
N GLU A 52 -0.49 0.97 -4.68
CA GLU A 52 -1.11 2.23 -5.10
C GLU A 52 -0.50 3.40 -4.34
N LEU A 53 -0.28 4.50 -5.06
CA LEU A 53 0.23 5.75 -4.50
C LEU A 53 -0.80 6.85 -4.74
N ALA A 54 -1.07 7.66 -3.72
CA ALA A 54 -1.91 8.84 -3.88
C ALA A 54 -1.36 9.72 -4.99
N SER A 55 -2.20 10.05 -5.96
CA SER A 55 -1.85 11.00 -7.01
C SER A 55 -1.97 12.44 -6.47
N ARG A 56 -2.22 13.37 -7.29
CA ARG A 56 -2.15 14.82 -7.02
C ARG A 56 -3.21 15.31 -6.04
N LYS A 57 -3.02 15.11 -4.73
CA LYS A 57 -3.83 15.82 -3.73
C LYS A 57 -3.07 17.00 -3.15
N ASN A 58 -3.78 18.04 -2.69
CA ASN A 58 -3.25 19.22 -2.02
C ASN A 58 -2.24 20.04 -2.81
N GLY A 59 -2.34 20.04 -4.15
CA GLY A 59 -1.43 20.81 -5.00
C GLY A 59 -0.03 20.21 -5.11
N ASP A 60 0.17 18.97 -4.74
CA ASP A 60 1.42 18.26 -4.94
C ASP A 60 1.83 18.30 -6.42
N ILE A 61 3.08 18.68 -6.65
CA ILE A 61 3.64 18.75 -7.99
C ILE A 61 4.59 17.58 -8.19
N PHE A 62 4.27 16.74 -9.19
CA PHE A 62 5.17 15.71 -9.68
C PHE A 62 6.06 16.30 -10.76
N THR A 63 7.37 16.34 -10.53
CA THR A 63 8.31 16.78 -11.56
C THR A 63 8.37 15.76 -12.70
N PRO A 64 8.79 16.16 -13.92
CA PRO A 64 8.98 15.20 -15.01
C PRO A 64 9.95 14.06 -14.66
N GLU A 65 10.97 14.31 -13.87
CA GLU A 65 11.93 13.33 -13.40
C GLU A 65 11.28 12.32 -12.44
N GLN A 66 10.41 12.78 -11.54
CA GLN A 66 9.67 11.93 -10.63
C GLN A 66 8.67 11.03 -11.37
N VAL A 67 7.95 11.58 -12.35
CA VAL A 67 7.06 10.82 -13.23
C VAL A 67 7.85 9.73 -13.96
N SER A 68 9.01 10.08 -14.53
CA SER A 68 9.87 9.11 -15.21
C SER A 68 10.36 8.00 -14.29
N LEU A 69 10.68 8.32 -13.03
CA LEU A 69 11.06 7.30 -12.03
C LEU A 69 9.90 6.35 -11.72
N LEU A 70 8.70 6.88 -11.50
CA LEU A 70 7.51 6.05 -11.24
C LEU A 70 7.23 5.09 -12.41
N GLU A 71 7.28 5.59 -13.64
CA GLU A 71 7.09 4.78 -14.85
C GLU A 71 8.18 3.71 -14.97
N ARG A 72 9.44 4.06 -14.69
CA ARG A 72 10.56 3.11 -14.69
C ARG A 72 10.36 2.01 -13.65
N TRP A 73 9.77 2.34 -12.49
CA TRP A 73 9.44 1.37 -11.45
C TRP A 73 8.12 0.65 -11.69
N GLY A 74 7.55 0.76 -12.89
CA GLY A 74 6.39 -0.01 -13.33
C GLY A 74 5.05 0.55 -12.89
N PHE A 75 4.99 1.78 -12.40
CA PHE A 75 3.72 2.44 -12.03
C PHE A 75 3.09 3.14 -13.21
N GLU A 76 1.76 3.12 -13.26
CA GLU A 76 0.94 3.84 -14.23
C GLU A 76 -0.09 4.68 -13.49
N GLU A 77 -0.35 5.89 -14.00
CA GLU A 77 -1.39 6.77 -13.47
C GLU A 77 -2.76 6.35 -14.02
N LEU A 78 -3.72 6.11 -13.14
CA LEU A 78 -5.10 5.81 -13.54
C LEU A 78 -5.80 7.07 -14.10
N PRO A 79 -6.70 6.91 -15.09
CA PRO A 79 -7.45 8.04 -15.65
C PRO A 79 -8.29 8.80 -14.62
N GLU A 80 -8.44 10.12 -14.82
CA GLU A 80 -9.10 11.05 -13.88
C GLU A 80 -10.56 10.72 -13.50
N LYS A 81 -11.29 10.02 -14.35
CA LYS A 81 -12.68 9.63 -14.06
C LYS A 81 -12.84 8.62 -12.91
N TYR A 82 -11.74 8.00 -12.53
CA TYR A 82 -11.64 7.15 -11.36
C TYR A 82 -10.83 7.91 -10.30
N VAL A 83 -10.56 7.33 -9.17
CA VAL A 83 -9.67 7.94 -8.18
C VAL A 83 -8.29 8.13 -8.81
N ARG A 84 -7.70 9.34 -8.67
CA ARG A 84 -6.35 9.61 -9.18
C ARG A 84 -5.32 8.86 -8.35
N LEU A 85 -4.86 7.73 -8.86
CA LEU A 85 -3.87 6.87 -8.24
C LEU A 85 -2.80 6.48 -9.24
N TRP A 86 -1.56 6.39 -8.77
CA TRP A 86 -0.53 5.63 -9.44
C TRP A 86 -0.61 4.21 -8.94
N HIS A 87 -0.61 3.21 -9.81
CA HIS A 87 -0.75 1.82 -9.43
C HIS A 87 0.23 0.90 -10.13
N ARG A 88 0.53 -0.22 -9.47
CA ARG A 88 1.31 -1.32 -10.02
C ARG A 88 0.79 -2.64 -9.49
N TYR A 89 0.65 -3.63 -10.38
CA TYR A 89 0.43 -5.03 -9.99
C TYR A 89 1.75 -5.71 -9.73
N LEU A 90 1.86 -6.44 -8.62
CA LEU A 90 3.05 -7.20 -8.27
C LEU A 90 2.82 -8.69 -8.58
N PRO A 91 3.70 -9.33 -9.39
CA PRO A 91 3.59 -10.76 -9.66
C PRO A 91 3.84 -11.57 -8.38
N TRP A 92 3.33 -12.77 -8.35
CA TRP A 92 3.58 -13.69 -7.25
C TRP A 92 4.26 -14.98 -7.74
N PRO A 93 5.35 -15.43 -7.11
CA PRO A 93 6.11 -14.71 -6.08
C PRO A 93 6.75 -13.43 -6.62
N THR A 94 6.82 -12.39 -5.78
CA THR A 94 7.35 -11.10 -6.21
C THR A 94 8.89 -11.11 -6.14
N PRO A 95 9.60 -10.84 -7.25
CA PRO A 95 11.06 -10.73 -7.22
C PRO A 95 11.51 -9.59 -6.29
N SER A 96 12.64 -9.77 -5.62
CA SER A 96 13.18 -8.78 -4.68
C SER A 96 13.46 -7.42 -5.33
N THR A 97 13.84 -7.40 -6.60
CA THR A 97 14.03 -6.16 -7.38
C THR A 97 12.73 -5.40 -7.58
N VAL A 98 11.63 -6.11 -7.83
CA VAL A 98 10.30 -5.52 -7.98
C VAL A 98 9.82 -4.97 -6.64
N VAL A 99 10.05 -5.67 -5.54
CA VAL A 99 9.75 -5.17 -4.18
C VAL A 99 10.55 -3.90 -3.89
N ALA A 100 11.84 -3.88 -4.21
CA ALA A 100 12.69 -2.71 -3.99
C ALA A 100 12.20 -1.49 -4.80
N ASP A 101 11.88 -1.67 -6.07
CA ASP A 101 11.34 -0.60 -6.92
C ASP A 101 10.02 -0.06 -6.38
N THR A 102 9.12 -0.96 -5.94
CA THR A 102 7.83 -0.59 -5.36
C THR A 102 7.99 0.22 -4.08
N VAL A 103 8.88 -0.19 -3.18
CA VAL A 103 9.14 0.53 -1.93
C VAL A 103 9.83 1.88 -2.21
N ASN A 104 10.74 1.93 -3.18
CA ASN A 104 11.33 3.20 -3.61
C ASN A 104 10.28 4.18 -4.12
N ALA A 105 9.29 3.70 -4.87
CA ALA A 105 8.17 4.53 -5.31
C ALA A 105 7.33 5.04 -4.13
N CYS A 106 7.07 4.21 -3.13
CA CYS A 106 6.36 4.63 -1.91
C CYS A 106 7.13 5.73 -1.17
N ILE A 107 8.43 5.56 -1.00
CA ILE A 107 9.28 6.56 -0.32
C ILE A 107 9.35 7.85 -1.14
N LEU A 108 9.51 7.76 -2.46
CA LEU A 108 9.46 8.93 -3.34
C LEU A 108 8.15 9.72 -3.13
N ARG A 109 7.02 9.01 -3.12
CA ARG A 109 5.70 9.65 -2.93
C ARG A 109 5.56 10.33 -1.58
N LEU A 110 5.94 9.66 -0.51
CA LEU A 110 5.76 10.17 0.85
C LEU A 110 6.80 11.23 1.21
N ARG A 111 8.07 10.95 0.99
CA ARG A 111 9.18 11.82 1.38
C ARG A 111 9.42 12.96 0.41
N ASP A 112 9.66 12.63 -0.86
CA ASP A 112 10.18 13.60 -1.82
C ASP A 112 9.07 14.46 -2.45
N ILE A 113 7.95 13.86 -2.79
CA ILE A 113 6.78 14.57 -3.34
C ILE A 113 5.90 15.10 -2.22
N GLY A 114 5.60 14.28 -1.23
CA GLY A 114 4.73 14.63 -0.11
C GLY A 114 5.39 15.51 0.95
N GLY A 115 6.71 15.60 0.97
CA GLY A 115 7.45 16.47 1.88
C GLY A 115 7.47 15.99 3.34
N ILE A 116 7.22 14.70 3.58
CA ILE A 116 7.25 14.17 4.96
C ILE A 116 8.70 14.09 5.43
N PRO A 117 9.05 14.77 6.55
CA PRO A 117 10.46 14.88 6.96
C PRO A 117 11.06 13.56 7.45
N ASP A 118 10.28 12.77 8.16
CA ASP A 118 10.74 11.46 8.66
C ASP A 118 9.55 10.50 8.90
N PRO A 119 9.80 9.17 8.99
CA PRO A 119 8.74 8.18 9.14
C PRO A 119 7.92 8.27 10.44
N SER A 120 8.38 9.00 11.46
CA SER A 120 7.60 9.18 12.70
C SER A 120 6.29 9.93 12.50
N ARG A 121 6.15 10.63 11.36
CA ARG A 121 4.92 11.30 10.95
C ARG A 121 3.92 10.35 10.28
N LEU A 122 4.31 9.13 10.01
CA LEU A 122 3.46 8.13 9.38
C LEU A 122 2.62 7.37 10.41
N GLN A 123 1.47 6.92 9.94
CA GLN A 123 0.65 5.92 10.61
C GLN A 123 0.18 4.89 9.59
N TYR A 124 -0.28 3.73 10.06
CA TYR A 124 -0.89 2.75 9.17
C TYR A 124 -2.19 2.22 9.71
N ARG A 125 -3.03 1.75 8.81
CA ARG A 125 -4.23 0.96 9.05
C ARG A 125 -4.13 -0.31 8.20
N ALA A 126 -4.56 -1.42 8.76
CA ALA A 126 -4.57 -2.67 8.01
C ALA A 126 -5.74 -3.54 8.48
N TRP A 127 -6.33 -4.25 7.52
CA TRP A 127 -7.42 -5.19 7.77
C TRP A 127 -7.35 -6.33 6.75
N ARG A 128 -8.09 -7.40 7.01
CA ARG A 128 -8.18 -8.53 6.10
C ARG A 128 -9.64 -8.84 5.83
N ASP A 129 -10.03 -8.85 4.58
CA ASP A 129 -11.38 -9.25 4.17
C ASP A 129 -11.58 -10.74 4.39
N GLY A 130 -12.83 -11.10 4.70
CA GLY A 130 -13.24 -12.50 4.79
C GLY A 130 -13.36 -13.15 3.42
N GLU A 131 -13.58 -14.46 3.42
CA GLU A 131 -13.86 -15.20 2.19
C GLU A 131 -15.25 -14.88 1.67
N PHE A 132 -15.37 -14.80 0.33
CA PHE A 132 -16.68 -14.65 -0.29
C PHE A 132 -17.48 -15.94 -0.13
N PRO A 133 -18.81 -15.86 0.22
CA PRO A 133 -19.65 -17.03 0.33
C PRO A 133 -19.77 -17.77 -1.01
N THR A 134 -19.60 -19.10 -0.95
CA THR A 134 -19.98 -19.98 -2.03
C THR A 134 -21.27 -20.73 -1.64
N PRO A 135 -22.10 -21.17 -2.59
CA PRO A 135 -23.33 -21.90 -2.26
C PRO A 135 -23.13 -23.14 -1.37
N ASP A 136 -21.94 -23.76 -1.47
CA ASP A 136 -21.66 -25.04 -0.80
C ASP A 136 -20.88 -24.91 0.50
N ALA A 137 -20.37 -23.70 0.86
CA ALA A 137 -19.43 -23.55 1.97
C ALA A 137 -19.62 -22.26 2.79
N TRP A 138 -20.86 -21.71 2.83
CA TRP A 138 -21.12 -20.45 3.53
C TRP A 138 -20.90 -20.51 5.05
N TRP A 139 -20.96 -21.70 5.65
CA TRP A 139 -20.77 -21.93 7.08
C TRP A 139 -19.30 -22.10 7.50
N GLU A 140 -18.40 -22.29 6.55
CA GLU A 140 -16.95 -22.45 6.77
C GLU A 140 -16.16 -21.19 6.45
N LEU A 141 -16.88 -20.07 6.23
CA LEU A 141 -16.23 -18.84 5.79
C LEU A 141 -15.41 -18.20 6.89
N ASP A 142 -14.20 -17.80 6.52
CA ASP A 142 -13.36 -16.93 7.31
C ASP A 142 -14.01 -15.53 7.37
N PRO A 143 -14.33 -15.00 8.56
CA PRO A 143 -14.96 -13.69 8.69
C PRO A 143 -14.02 -12.52 8.38
N GLY A 144 -12.71 -12.79 8.19
CA GLY A 144 -11.70 -11.74 8.07
C GLY A 144 -11.29 -11.17 9.44
N GLU A 145 -10.49 -10.13 9.39
CA GLU A 145 -10.00 -9.41 10.57
C GLU A 145 -10.13 -7.90 10.34
N ARG A 146 -10.80 -7.20 11.25
CA ARG A 146 -10.99 -5.74 11.16
C ARG A 146 -9.70 -4.95 11.40
N SER A 147 -8.76 -5.51 12.15
CA SER A 147 -7.48 -4.90 12.42
C SER A 147 -6.38 -5.94 12.34
N VAL A 148 -5.43 -5.70 11.46
CA VAL A 148 -4.23 -6.51 11.28
C VAL A 148 -3.03 -5.65 11.68
N SER A 149 -2.06 -6.23 12.40
CA SER A 149 -0.89 -5.51 12.86
C SER A 149 0.36 -5.87 12.08
N PHE A 150 1.12 -4.85 11.73
CA PHE A 150 2.44 -4.93 11.13
C PHE A 150 3.48 -4.22 12.01
N PRO A 151 3.77 -4.77 13.21
CA PRO A 151 4.64 -4.09 14.19
C PRO A 151 6.06 -3.84 13.67
N SER A 152 6.51 -4.66 12.73
CA SER A 152 7.83 -4.51 12.09
C SER A 152 7.99 -3.21 11.30
N LEU A 153 6.89 -2.55 10.91
CA LEU A 153 6.96 -1.26 10.24
C LEU A 153 7.54 -0.15 11.13
N GLY A 154 7.43 -0.31 12.47
CA GLY A 154 7.98 0.65 13.41
C GLY A 154 7.30 2.02 13.43
N ILE A 155 6.13 2.15 12.81
CA ILE A 155 5.30 3.35 12.79
C ILE A 155 3.99 3.11 13.56
N MET A 156 3.29 4.17 13.92
CA MET A 156 2.06 4.09 14.69
C MET A 156 0.95 3.37 13.92
N GLN A 157 0.25 2.46 14.59
CA GLN A 157 -1.00 1.92 14.06
C GLN A 157 -2.16 2.83 14.45
N ASP A 158 -2.93 3.27 13.46
CA ASP A 158 -4.16 4.01 13.70
C ASP A 158 -5.20 3.06 14.31
N PRO A 159 -5.74 3.36 15.51
CA PRO A 159 -6.69 2.49 16.19
C PRO A 159 -8.12 2.57 15.64
N SER A 160 -8.40 3.43 14.65
CA SER A 160 -9.75 3.60 14.13
C SER A 160 -10.29 2.32 13.48
N ASP A 161 -11.58 2.07 13.68
CA ASP A 161 -12.26 0.91 13.08
C ASP A 161 -12.45 1.14 11.57
N PRO A 162 -12.03 0.19 10.72
CA PRO A 162 -12.24 0.28 9.27
C PRO A 162 -13.68 0.51 8.85
N SER A 163 -14.65 0.09 9.64
CA SER A 163 -16.09 0.28 9.33
C SER A 163 -16.53 1.75 9.34
N THR A 164 -15.68 2.65 9.81
CA THR A 164 -15.97 4.10 9.88
C THR A 164 -15.34 4.91 8.75
N TRP A 165 -14.68 4.28 7.80
CA TRP A 165 -13.94 4.92 6.70
C TRP A 165 -14.75 5.12 5.43
#